data_0e0b7d1e72f071f3d551260a0a2047cf
#
_entry.id   0e0b7d1e72f071f3d551260a0a2047cf
#
_cell.length_a   1.000
_cell.length_b   1.000
_cell.length_c   1.000
_cell.angle_alpha   90.00
_cell.angle_beta   90.00
_cell.angle_gamma   90.00
#
_symmetry.space_group_name_H-M   'P 1'
#
loop_
_entity.id
_entity.type
_entity.pdbx_description
1 polymer ?
#
loop_
_entity_poly.entity_id
_entity_poly.type
_entity_poly.pdbx_seq_one_letter_code
_entity_poly.pdbx_strand_id
1 'polypeptide(L)'
;VIPDIVPPLLVVLFLLAFDVQNVAAGMNWRVVRPTGRTTRDYTIIVPIWGDPRYWGNREHLEPYKDRVLLACNVHTPQMAAFADRIEREGWRVFRTWDDPKISPAQTIRKALAAVDTKWVLRLDGDSFPADDFGKAVAAAEDADADVCSVKVLPSRRHTVAEQLQGVEYDIAMRGRHVRPWATSGACHIVRTEAMRAIMRKHSLWFFGEDIETGVIAEHLQLKVRHVDFVVYTVVPETFRQLFKQRRSWWAGHFRLSVLNFEQQIRFPVLAMYNVGLIYLLLHGKWHELITATQVIPVLILVYTLLTTLSNWPVRSRWLIAFPYYTLAQALIMPPIGALYYFVTRLRWRRAGRYRITFFKARPGSPVESRSHTLAARAVRLAWHVAFLVAIAAPVAVAVAAAQLA
;
A
#
# COMPACT_ATOMS: atom_id res chain seq x y z
N VAL A 1 -36.28 1.72 -15.92
CA VAL A 1 -35.38 2.83 -15.51
C VAL A 1 -34.78 2.60 -14.11
N ILE A 2 -35.55 2.14 -13.12
CA ILE A 2 -35.02 1.90 -11.75
C ILE A 2 -34.08 0.67 -11.69
N PRO A 3 -34.33 -0.47 -12.36
CA PRO A 3 -33.44 -1.62 -12.34
C PRO A 3 -32.04 -1.35 -12.92
N ASP A 4 -31.92 -0.44 -13.87
CA ASP A 4 -30.66 -0.17 -14.58
C ASP A 4 -29.71 0.72 -13.79
N ILE A 5 -30.24 1.49 -12.81
CA ILE A 5 -29.48 2.38 -11.93
C ILE A 5 -28.87 1.63 -10.74
N VAL A 6 -29.47 0.52 -10.31
CA VAL A 6 -29.08 -0.18 -9.07
C VAL A 6 -27.66 -0.74 -9.13
N PRO A 7 -27.18 -1.42 -10.18
CA PRO A 7 -25.82 -1.95 -10.21
C PRO A 7 -24.72 -0.86 -10.13
N PRO A 8 -24.77 0.23 -10.94
CA PRO A 8 -23.81 1.32 -10.82
C PRO A 8 -23.88 2.02 -9.47
N LEU A 9 -25.06 2.24 -8.90
CA LEU A 9 -25.24 2.83 -7.58
C LEU A 9 -24.58 1.98 -6.49
N LEU A 10 -24.73 0.65 -6.54
CA LEU A 10 -24.09 -0.26 -5.60
C LEU A 10 -22.57 -0.19 -5.68
N VAL A 11 -22.00 -0.06 -6.88
CA VAL A 11 -20.55 0.11 -7.04
C VAL A 11 -20.09 1.42 -6.42
N VAL A 12 -20.82 2.51 -6.61
CA VAL A 12 -20.50 3.81 -5.99
C VAL A 12 -20.64 3.75 -4.49
N LEU A 13 -21.72 3.19 -3.96
CA LEU A 13 -21.90 3.00 -2.51
C LEU A 13 -20.81 2.13 -1.92
N PHE A 14 -20.38 1.09 -2.65
CA PHE A 14 -19.27 0.25 -2.26
C PHE A 14 -17.94 1.02 -2.23
N LEU A 15 -17.65 1.84 -3.23
CA LEU A 15 -16.48 2.71 -3.25
C LEU A 15 -16.53 3.75 -2.12
N LEU A 16 -17.69 4.37 -1.92
CA LEU A 16 -17.92 5.34 -0.84
C LEU A 16 -17.78 4.72 0.55
N ALA A 17 -18.17 3.46 0.74
CA ALA A 17 -17.99 2.76 2.01
C ALA A 17 -16.52 2.68 2.43
N PHE A 18 -15.58 2.66 1.47
CA PHE A 18 -14.15 2.76 1.78
C PHE A 18 -13.73 4.19 2.13
N ASP A 19 -14.37 5.21 1.55
CA ASP A 19 -14.07 6.61 1.83
C ASP A 19 -14.67 7.07 3.17
N VAL A 20 -15.74 6.45 3.67
CA VAL A 20 -16.24 6.65 5.03
C VAL A 20 -15.17 6.38 6.10
N GLN A 21 -14.22 5.48 5.83
CA GLN A 21 -13.07 5.28 6.70
C GLN A 21 -12.21 6.56 6.85
N ASN A 22 -12.20 7.43 5.83
CA ASN A 22 -11.52 8.71 5.90
C ASN A 22 -12.25 9.71 6.82
N VAL A 23 -13.57 9.58 6.97
CA VAL A 23 -14.35 10.35 7.96
C VAL A 23 -13.99 9.89 9.38
N ALA A 24 -13.88 8.56 9.58
CA ALA A 24 -13.44 7.98 10.86
C ALA A 24 -11.96 8.30 11.18
N ALA A 25 -11.19 8.79 10.21
CA ALA A 25 -9.80 9.22 10.44
C ALA A 25 -9.67 10.36 11.48
N GLY A 26 -10.74 11.10 11.76
CA GLY A 26 -10.79 12.08 12.84
C GLY A 26 -10.75 11.48 14.25
N MET A 27 -10.96 10.18 14.41
CA MET A 27 -10.99 9.52 15.72
C MET A 27 -9.61 9.22 16.34
N ASN A 28 -8.53 9.43 15.64
CA ASN A 28 -7.10 9.50 16.03
C ASN A 28 -6.56 8.51 17.09
N TRP A 29 -7.26 7.43 17.40
CA TRP A 29 -6.97 6.53 18.53
C TRP A 29 -5.73 5.62 18.33
N ARG A 30 -5.23 5.53 17.09
CA ARG A 30 -4.01 4.78 16.76
C ARG A 30 -2.87 5.68 16.28
N VAL A 31 -3.06 6.99 16.41
CA VAL A 31 -2.08 7.99 15.99
C VAL A 31 -1.23 8.40 17.18
N VAL A 32 0.08 8.35 16.98
CA VAL A 32 1.09 8.77 17.94
C VAL A 32 1.77 10.02 17.42
N ARG A 33 1.93 11.02 18.28
CA ARG A 33 2.62 12.26 17.95
C ARG A 33 3.99 12.32 18.60
N PRO A 34 5.05 12.72 17.88
CA PRO A 34 6.35 12.97 18.48
C PRO A 34 6.26 14.02 19.61
N THR A 35 6.87 13.73 20.75
CA THR A 35 6.85 14.60 21.95
C THR A 35 8.08 15.52 22.05
N GLY A 36 8.98 15.47 21.08
CA GLY A 36 10.27 16.16 21.13
C GLY A 36 11.41 15.32 21.72
N ARG A 37 11.10 14.21 22.42
CA ARG A 37 12.11 13.21 22.79
C ARG A 37 12.73 12.60 21.54
N THR A 38 14.03 12.34 21.57
CA THR A 38 14.74 11.66 20.48
C THR A 38 15.50 10.46 21.02
N THR A 39 15.79 9.49 20.18
CA THR A 39 16.61 8.32 20.49
C THR A 39 17.58 8.05 19.34
N ARG A 40 18.66 7.33 19.64
CA ARG A 40 19.64 6.88 18.63
C ARG A 40 19.64 5.36 18.44
N ASP A 41 18.82 4.63 19.19
CA ASP A 41 18.78 3.17 19.17
C ASP A 41 17.95 2.63 17.99
N TYR A 42 18.38 3.01 16.78
CA TYR A 42 17.79 2.54 15.54
C TYR A 42 18.78 2.46 14.38
N THR A 43 18.50 1.57 13.44
CA THR A 43 19.19 1.44 12.16
C THR A 43 18.25 1.77 11.01
N ILE A 44 18.70 2.60 10.07
CA ILE A 44 17.97 2.89 8.82
C ILE A 44 18.46 1.93 7.75
N ILE A 45 17.62 1.01 7.31
CA ILE A 45 17.93 0.14 6.17
C ILE A 45 17.41 0.79 4.89
N VAL A 46 18.33 1.10 3.98
CA VAL A 46 18.03 1.61 2.64
C VAL A 46 18.35 0.51 1.64
N PRO A 47 17.34 -0.16 1.06
CA PRO A 47 17.59 -1.17 0.04
C PRO A 47 17.97 -0.51 -1.28
N ILE A 48 19.16 -0.81 -1.79
CA ILE A 48 19.63 -0.38 -3.11
C ILE A 48 19.55 -1.58 -4.04
N TRP A 49 18.60 -1.51 -4.97
CA TRP A 49 18.27 -2.61 -5.85
C TRP A 49 18.18 -2.16 -7.32
N GLY A 50 18.88 -2.86 -8.19
CA GLY A 50 18.86 -2.61 -9.64
C GLY A 50 19.84 -1.53 -10.09
N ASP A 51 19.54 -0.26 -9.89
CA ASP A 51 20.35 0.88 -10.38
C ASP A 51 20.76 1.79 -9.20
N PRO A 52 22.07 2.05 -9.01
CA PRO A 52 22.55 2.93 -7.94
C PRO A 52 22.07 4.38 -8.06
N ARG A 53 21.62 4.82 -9.23
CA ARG A 53 21.03 6.15 -9.42
C ARG A 53 19.73 6.37 -8.64
N TYR A 54 19.08 5.30 -8.21
CA TYR A 54 17.89 5.40 -7.34
C TYR A 54 18.21 5.81 -5.91
N TRP A 55 19.47 5.88 -5.51
CA TRP A 55 19.85 6.45 -4.22
C TRP A 55 19.97 7.99 -4.31
N GLY A 56 18.83 8.65 -4.32
CA GLY A 56 18.71 10.10 -4.47
C GLY A 56 18.65 10.88 -3.15
N ASN A 57 18.53 10.20 -2.00
CA ASN A 57 18.39 10.85 -0.69
C ASN A 57 19.69 10.94 0.12
N ARG A 58 20.84 10.75 -0.53
CA ARG A 58 22.14 10.68 0.14
C ARG A 58 22.43 11.89 1.06
N GLU A 59 22.22 13.09 0.55
CA GLU A 59 22.50 14.35 1.28
C GLU A 59 21.64 14.45 2.56
N HIS A 60 20.39 14.03 2.48
CA HIS A 60 19.48 13.99 3.63
C HIS A 60 19.86 12.93 4.67
N LEU A 61 20.62 11.91 4.26
CA LEU A 61 21.04 10.82 5.14
C LEU A 61 22.44 11.02 5.74
N GLU A 62 23.20 12.01 5.28
CA GLU A 62 24.56 12.30 5.83
C GLU A 62 24.54 12.50 7.35
N PRO A 63 23.56 13.20 7.97
CA PRO A 63 23.47 13.32 9.42
C PRO A 63 23.21 12.00 10.17
N TYR A 64 22.81 10.96 9.47
CA TYR A 64 22.48 9.63 10.01
C TYR A 64 23.47 8.55 9.58
N LYS A 65 24.59 8.92 8.99
CA LYS A 65 25.54 8.01 8.33
C LYS A 65 25.99 6.85 9.22
N ASP A 66 26.19 7.10 10.52
CA ASP A 66 26.52 6.10 11.53
C ASP A 66 25.43 5.04 11.76
N ARG A 67 24.18 5.38 11.43
CA ARG A 67 22.98 4.55 11.63
C ARG A 67 22.38 4.02 10.35
N VAL A 68 22.86 4.48 9.19
CA VAL A 68 22.40 3.98 7.89
C VAL A 68 23.12 2.71 7.52
N LEU A 69 22.34 1.70 7.12
CA LEU A 69 22.82 0.45 6.52
C LEU A 69 22.30 0.37 5.09
N LEU A 70 23.18 0.60 4.12
CA LEU A 70 22.84 0.46 2.70
C LEU A 70 22.84 -1.03 2.35
N ALA A 71 21.65 -1.59 2.13
CA ALA A 71 21.49 -2.98 1.75
C ALA A 71 21.55 -3.11 0.22
N CYS A 72 22.75 -3.36 -0.29
CA CYS A 72 23.05 -3.38 -1.72
C CYS A 72 22.96 -4.79 -2.32
N ASN A 73 22.16 -4.97 -3.36
CA ASN A 73 22.17 -6.20 -4.15
C ASN A 73 23.19 -6.08 -5.28
N VAL A 74 24.39 -6.64 -5.08
CA VAL A 74 25.56 -6.47 -5.96
C VAL A 74 25.62 -7.50 -7.10
N HIS A 75 24.53 -7.70 -7.79
CA HIS A 75 24.39 -8.67 -8.88
C HIS A 75 24.98 -8.22 -10.24
N THR A 76 25.43 -6.97 -10.34
CA THR A 76 26.10 -6.42 -11.52
C THR A 76 27.44 -5.80 -11.14
N PRO A 77 28.41 -5.72 -12.06
CA PRO A 77 29.69 -5.03 -11.83
C PRO A 77 29.48 -3.55 -11.43
N GLN A 78 28.46 -2.88 -11.99
CA GLN A 78 28.13 -1.51 -11.66
C GLN A 78 27.69 -1.37 -10.20
N MET A 79 26.85 -2.29 -9.71
CA MET A 79 26.40 -2.31 -8.31
C MET A 79 27.55 -2.66 -7.37
N ALA A 80 28.45 -3.55 -7.75
CA ALA A 80 29.64 -3.88 -6.99
C ALA A 80 30.56 -2.64 -6.84
N ALA A 81 30.89 -2.00 -7.95
CA ALA A 81 31.70 -0.78 -7.96
C ALA A 81 31.05 0.37 -7.17
N PHE A 82 29.72 0.49 -7.22
CA PHE A 82 28.98 1.44 -6.40
C PHE A 82 29.16 1.12 -4.91
N ALA A 83 28.93 -0.14 -4.49
CA ALA A 83 29.06 -0.56 -3.11
C ALA A 83 30.49 -0.31 -2.57
N ASP A 84 31.54 -0.64 -3.36
CA ASP A 84 32.95 -0.39 -3.02
C ASP A 84 33.27 1.08 -2.83
N ARG A 85 32.72 1.94 -3.69
CA ARG A 85 32.90 3.39 -3.58
C ARG A 85 32.26 3.93 -2.32
N ILE A 86 31.00 3.58 -2.05
CA ILE A 86 30.23 4.08 -0.92
C ILE A 86 30.83 3.62 0.41
N GLU A 87 31.35 2.39 0.46
CA GLU A 87 32.06 1.88 1.64
C GLU A 87 33.37 2.65 1.89
N ARG A 88 34.15 2.96 0.84
CA ARG A 88 35.32 3.84 0.97
C ARG A 88 34.97 5.26 1.41
N GLU A 89 33.78 5.75 1.11
CA GLU A 89 33.25 7.02 1.59
C GLU A 89 32.76 6.95 3.05
N GLY A 90 32.89 5.78 3.71
CA GLY A 90 32.59 5.57 5.13
C GLY A 90 31.13 5.24 5.45
N TRP A 91 30.33 4.83 4.46
CA TRP A 91 28.99 4.32 4.69
C TRP A 91 29.02 2.83 5.08
N ARG A 92 28.08 2.42 5.91
CA ARG A 92 27.91 1.00 6.24
C ARG A 92 27.16 0.32 5.08
N VAL A 93 27.78 -0.69 4.48
CA VAL A 93 27.22 -1.43 3.34
C VAL A 93 27.02 -2.89 3.71
N PHE A 94 25.83 -3.41 3.47
CA PHE A 94 25.52 -4.84 3.53
C PHE A 94 25.30 -5.37 2.11
N ARG A 95 26.10 -6.33 1.69
CA ARG A 95 26.09 -6.86 0.32
C ARG A 95 25.27 -8.14 0.23
N THR A 96 24.43 -8.22 -0.78
CA THR A 96 23.74 -9.44 -1.17
C THR A 96 24.00 -9.73 -2.65
N TRP A 97 23.93 -10.98 -3.04
CA TRP A 97 24.09 -11.45 -4.42
C TRP A 97 22.84 -12.18 -4.88
N ASP A 98 21.68 -11.62 -4.56
CA ASP A 98 20.41 -12.24 -4.92
C ASP A 98 20.10 -12.02 -6.40
N ASP A 99 19.30 -12.91 -6.96
CA ASP A 99 18.77 -12.73 -8.29
C ASP A 99 18.08 -11.35 -8.40
N PRO A 100 18.41 -10.54 -9.43
CA PRO A 100 17.88 -9.21 -9.63
C PRO A 100 16.35 -9.14 -9.76
N LYS A 101 15.70 -10.29 -9.91
CA LYS A 101 14.22 -10.39 -9.93
C LYS A 101 13.60 -10.67 -8.56
N ILE A 102 14.44 -10.81 -7.53
CA ILE A 102 13.98 -10.99 -6.16
C ILE A 102 13.75 -9.60 -5.55
N SER A 103 12.71 -9.50 -4.74
CA SER A 103 12.25 -8.29 -4.06
C SER A 103 13.31 -7.63 -3.19
N PRO A 104 13.29 -6.30 -3.03
CA PRO A 104 14.02 -5.59 -1.97
C PRO A 104 13.81 -6.19 -0.57
N ALA A 105 12.65 -6.80 -0.30
CA ALA A 105 12.36 -7.48 0.96
C ALA A 105 13.34 -8.62 1.26
N GLN A 106 13.86 -9.33 0.25
CA GLN A 106 14.89 -10.36 0.44
C GLN A 106 16.21 -9.74 0.93
N THR A 107 16.62 -8.64 0.33
CA THR A 107 17.82 -7.91 0.72
C THR A 107 17.67 -7.36 2.14
N ILE A 108 16.51 -6.78 2.48
CA ILE A 108 16.20 -6.32 3.83
C ILE A 108 16.24 -7.48 4.82
N ARG A 109 15.61 -8.62 4.51
CA ARG A 109 15.62 -9.81 5.38
C ARG A 109 17.04 -10.25 5.72
N LYS A 110 17.95 -10.25 4.76
CA LYS A 110 19.35 -10.61 4.98
C LYS A 110 20.09 -9.53 5.77
N ALA A 111 19.87 -8.26 5.46
CA ALA A 111 20.50 -7.13 6.14
C ALA A 111 20.15 -7.04 7.63
N LEU A 112 19.01 -7.60 8.06
CA LEU A 112 18.64 -7.68 9.48
C LEU A 112 19.65 -8.47 10.33
N ALA A 113 20.50 -9.30 9.72
CA ALA A 113 21.59 -9.98 10.44
C ALA A 113 22.68 -9.02 10.93
N ALA A 114 22.82 -7.85 10.28
CA ALA A 114 23.79 -6.81 10.64
C ALA A 114 23.18 -5.68 11.49
N VAL A 115 21.95 -5.87 12.00
CA VAL A 115 21.26 -4.89 12.85
C VAL A 115 21.29 -5.37 14.30
N ASP A 116 21.84 -4.54 15.17
CA ASP A 116 21.96 -4.74 16.62
C ASP A 116 21.10 -3.77 17.44
N THR A 117 20.56 -2.71 16.80
CA THR A 117 19.69 -1.72 17.43
C THR A 117 18.29 -2.26 17.70
N LYS A 118 17.59 -1.66 18.65
CA LYS A 118 16.23 -2.02 19.06
C LYS A 118 15.20 -1.78 17.95
N TRP A 119 15.44 -0.79 17.08
CA TRP A 119 14.52 -0.38 16.04
C TRP A 119 15.16 -0.41 14.66
N VAL A 120 14.34 -0.70 13.66
CA VAL A 120 14.67 -0.60 12.24
C VAL A 120 13.70 0.35 11.55
N LEU A 121 14.24 1.26 10.78
CA LEU A 121 13.51 2.04 9.81
C LEU A 121 13.82 1.46 8.42
N ARG A 122 12.81 1.01 7.69
CA ARG A 122 12.94 0.83 6.25
C ARG A 122 12.72 2.18 5.59
N LEU A 123 13.61 2.56 4.69
CA LEU A 123 13.54 3.82 3.93
C LEU A 123 13.90 3.56 2.48
N ASP A 124 13.06 3.98 1.55
CA ASP A 124 13.40 3.92 0.12
C ASP A 124 14.50 4.94 -0.23
N GLY A 125 15.30 4.65 -1.24
CA GLY A 125 16.46 5.46 -1.63
C GLY A 125 16.12 6.85 -2.21
N ASP A 126 14.85 7.15 -2.40
CA ASP A 126 14.32 8.44 -2.87
C ASP A 126 13.48 9.17 -1.83
N SER A 127 13.50 8.68 -0.58
CA SER A 127 12.69 9.20 0.52
C SER A 127 13.55 9.81 1.60
N PHE A 128 13.08 10.90 2.24
CA PHE A 128 13.83 11.63 3.27
C PHE A 128 12.90 12.24 4.32
N PRO A 129 13.40 12.42 5.56
CA PRO A 129 12.58 12.93 6.65
C PRO A 129 12.39 14.45 6.59
N ALA A 130 11.25 14.92 7.13
CA ALA A 130 11.02 16.35 7.37
C ALA A 130 11.70 16.86 8.66
N ASP A 131 12.01 15.95 9.60
CA ASP A 131 12.61 16.23 10.91
C ASP A 131 13.47 15.02 11.34
N ASP A 132 14.08 15.05 12.53
CA ASP A 132 14.91 13.94 13.03
C ASP A 132 14.13 12.63 13.19
N PHE A 133 14.61 11.57 12.57
CA PHE A 133 14.04 10.21 12.70
C PHE A 133 14.01 9.73 14.14
N GLY A 134 14.96 10.16 14.96
CA GLY A 134 15.00 9.80 16.38
C GLY A 134 13.75 10.21 17.14
N LYS A 135 13.07 11.30 16.74
CA LYS A 135 11.79 11.72 17.31
C LYS A 135 10.67 10.75 16.96
N ALA A 136 10.63 10.27 15.71
CA ALA A 136 9.63 9.31 15.26
C ALA A 136 9.81 7.95 15.95
N VAL A 137 11.05 7.50 16.13
CA VAL A 137 11.36 6.25 16.85
C VAL A 137 11.02 6.38 18.33
N ALA A 138 11.38 7.50 18.98
CA ALA A 138 11.03 7.75 20.36
C ALA A 138 9.51 7.75 20.58
N ALA A 139 8.74 8.34 19.66
CA ALA A 139 7.28 8.30 19.71
C ALA A 139 6.72 6.88 19.58
N ALA A 140 7.28 6.06 18.69
CA ALA A 140 6.92 4.65 18.57
C ALA A 140 7.23 3.86 19.86
N GLU A 141 8.34 4.17 20.51
CA GLU A 141 8.74 3.57 21.77
C GLU A 141 7.81 3.96 22.92
N ASP A 142 7.49 5.26 23.04
CA ASP A 142 6.57 5.79 24.08
C ASP A 142 5.16 5.19 23.93
N ALA A 143 4.74 4.87 22.72
CA ALA A 143 3.47 4.22 22.44
C ALA A 143 3.50 2.69 22.63
N ASP A 144 4.62 2.13 23.04
CA ASP A 144 4.87 0.68 23.12
C ASP A 144 4.43 -0.03 21.82
N ALA A 145 4.74 0.57 20.68
CA ALA A 145 4.43 0.01 19.38
C ALA A 145 5.45 -1.04 18.95
N ASP A 146 5.05 -1.98 18.10
CA ASP A 146 5.94 -2.92 17.44
C ASP A 146 6.19 -2.52 15.97
N VAL A 147 5.17 -1.98 15.33
CA VAL A 147 5.20 -1.54 13.92
C VAL A 147 4.51 -0.19 13.79
N CYS A 148 5.13 0.74 13.10
CA CYS A 148 4.55 2.04 12.83
C CYS A 148 4.62 2.40 11.35
N SER A 149 3.46 2.78 10.78
CA SER A 149 3.45 3.56 9.55
C SER A 149 3.75 5.03 9.88
N VAL A 150 4.26 5.76 8.89
CA VAL A 150 4.51 7.20 8.99
C VAL A 150 3.74 7.94 7.90
N LYS A 151 3.64 9.26 8.03
CA LYS A 151 3.00 10.12 7.04
C LYS A 151 3.93 10.36 5.87
N VAL A 152 3.63 9.77 4.71
CA VAL A 152 4.41 9.92 3.49
C VAL A 152 3.77 10.96 2.59
N LEU A 153 4.53 11.95 2.14
CA LEU A 153 4.06 13.02 1.26
C LEU A 153 4.98 13.17 0.04
N PRO A 154 4.48 13.62 -1.11
CA PRO A 154 5.31 13.97 -2.24
C PRO A 154 6.27 15.12 -1.90
N SER A 155 7.53 14.97 -2.33
CA SER A 155 8.55 16.01 -2.15
C SER A 155 8.34 17.22 -3.07
N ARG A 156 7.62 17.03 -4.19
CA ARG A 156 7.30 18.07 -5.18
C ARG A 156 5.85 17.97 -5.63
N ARG A 157 5.28 19.09 -6.05
CA ARG A 157 3.91 19.21 -6.57
C ARG A 157 3.87 20.25 -7.71
N HIS A 158 4.70 20.09 -8.75
CA HIS A 158 4.81 21.05 -9.84
C HIS A 158 3.91 20.68 -11.01
N THR A 159 3.88 19.40 -11.41
CA THR A 159 3.07 18.95 -12.54
C THR A 159 1.65 18.57 -12.11
N VAL A 160 0.73 18.46 -13.07
CA VAL A 160 -0.64 17.99 -12.82
C VAL A 160 -0.64 16.59 -12.20
N ALA A 161 0.24 15.71 -12.70
CA ALA A 161 0.37 14.35 -12.16
C ALA A 161 0.83 14.37 -10.70
N GLU A 162 1.81 15.19 -10.34
CA GLU A 162 2.28 15.34 -8.96
C GLU A 162 1.23 15.97 -8.05
N GLN A 163 0.47 16.96 -8.54
CA GLN A 163 -0.62 17.60 -7.78
C GLN A 163 -1.73 16.59 -7.41
N LEU A 164 -2.16 15.78 -8.38
CA LEU A 164 -3.18 14.75 -8.16
C LEU A 164 -2.68 13.66 -7.20
N GLN A 165 -1.43 13.24 -7.37
CA GLN A 165 -0.78 12.33 -6.40
C GLN A 165 -0.65 12.98 -5.03
N GLY A 166 -0.39 14.30 -4.95
CA GLY A 166 -0.37 15.04 -3.70
C GLY A 166 -1.67 14.89 -2.93
N VAL A 167 -2.82 15.07 -3.58
CA VAL A 167 -4.13 14.86 -2.98
C VAL A 167 -4.33 13.38 -2.58
N GLU A 168 -3.93 12.45 -3.44
CA GLU A 168 -4.01 11.01 -3.17
C GLU A 168 -3.23 10.64 -1.89
N TYR A 169 -2.00 11.14 -1.75
CA TYR A 169 -1.19 10.89 -0.56
C TYR A 169 -1.80 11.53 0.69
N ASP A 170 -2.26 12.79 0.61
CA ASP A 170 -2.90 13.45 1.74
C ASP A 170 -4.11 12.66 2.25
N ILE A 171 -4.95 12.16 1.33
CA ILE A 171 -6.13 11.33 1.66
C ILE A 171 -5.69 9.96 2.19
N ALA A 172 -4.72 9.30 1.53
CA ALA A 172 -4.23 7.99 1.95
C ALA A 172 -3.59 8.03 3.33
N MET A 173 -2.86 9.10 3.67
CA MET A 173 -2.25 9.27 4.99
C MET A 173 -3.29 9.47 6.08
N ARG A 174 -4.39 10.17 5.81
CA ARG A 174 -5.53 10.23 6.74
C ARG A 174 -6.12 8.82 6.98
N GLY A 175 -6.24 8.02 5.94
CA GLY A 175 -6.68 6.63 6.06
C GLY A 175 -5.79 5.76 6.97
N ARG A 176 -4.51 6.13 7.15
CA ARG A 176 -3.59 5.43 8.05
C ARG A 176 -3.94 5.60 9.53
N HIS A 177 -4.67 6.64 9.90
CA HIS A 177 -5.18 6.81 11.25
C HIS A 177 -6.11 5.65 11.66
N VAL A 178 -6.81 5.05 10.72
CA VAL A 178 -7.71 3.91 10.93
C VAL A 178 -7.04 2.58 10.55
N ARG A 179 -6.15 2.62 9.54
CA ARG A 179 -5.46 1.45 8.99
C ARG A 179 -3.93 1.60 9.08
N PRO A 180 -3.36 1.69 10.29
CA PRO A 180 -1.92 1.90 10.46
C PRO A 180 -1.07 0.75 9.88
N TRP A 181 -1.65 -0.44 9.71
CA TRP A 181 -1.02 -1.59 9.06
C TRP A 181 -0.72 -1.37 7.55
N ALA A 182 -1.32 -0.38 6.92
CA ALA A 182 -0.99 -0.06 5.53
C ALA A 182 0.38 0.65 5.46
N THR A 183 1.45 -0.07 5.78
CA THR A 183 2.83 0.42 5.74
C THR A 183 3.25 0.83 4.33
N SER A 184 4.22 1.72 4.21
CA SER A 184 4.73 2.22 2.93
C SER A 184 6.19 1.85 2.75
N GLY A 185 6.56 1.55 1.50
CA GLY A 185 7.95 1.38 1.12
C GLY A 185 8.79 2.62 1.34
N ALA A 186 8.20 3.80 1.15
CA ALA A 186 8.89 5.08 1.38
C ALA A 186 9.47 5.18 2.80
N CYS A 187 8.69 4.79 3.83
CA CYS A 187 9.20 4.63 5.20
C CYS A 187 8.21 3.88 6.09
N HIS A 188 8.72 3.04 6.96
CA HIS A 188 8.03 2.52 8.14
C HIS A 188 9.03 2.14 9.23
N ILE A 189 8.57 2.14 10.48
CA ILE A 189 9.37 1.93 11.68
C ILE A 189 8.93 0.63 12.33
N VAL A 190 9.87 -0.26 12.68
CA VAL A 190 9.55 -1.58 13.24
C VAL A 190 10.54 -1.94 14.32
N ARG A 191 10.09 -2.53 15.44
CA ARG A 191 11.02 -3.18 16.38
C ARG A 191 11.83 -4.24 15.65
N THR A 192 13.12 -4.31 15.88
CA THR A 192 14.02 -5.24 15.16
C THR A 192 13.55 -6.69 15.27
N GLU A 193 13.14 -7.14 16.46
CA GLU A 193 12.63 -8.50 16.66
C GLU A 193 11.28 -8.72 15.98
N ALA A 194 10.40 -7.73 15.97
CA ALA A 194 9.15 -7.78 15.23
C ALA A 194 9.42 -7.88 13.71
N MET A 195 10.38 -7.09 13.20
CA MET A 195 10.78 -7.15 11.79
C MET A 195 11.36 -8.51 11.42
N ARG A 196 12.18 -9.11 12.26
CA ARG A 196 12.68 -10.48 12.09
C ARG A 196 11.55 -11.50 12.05
N ALA A 197 10.56 -11.37 12.95
CA ALA A 197 9.39 -12.24 12.97
C ALA A 197 8.53 -12.10 11.71
N ILE A 198 8.28 -10.87 11.26
CA ILE A 198 7.57 -10.56 10.03
C ILE A 198 8.31 -11.17 8.81
N MET A 199 9.60 -10.94 8.70
CA MET A 199 10.41 -11.40 7.56
C MET A 199 10.54 -12.94 7.47
N ARG A 200 10.36 -13.67 8.56
CA ARG A 200 10.26 -15.14 8.53
C ARG A 200 8.98 -15.62 7.84
N LYS A 201 7.91 -14.83 7.86
CA LYS A 201 6.60 -15.15 7.25
C LYS A 201 6.39 -14.46 5.90
N HIS A 202 7.22 -13.47 5.58
CA HIS A 202 7.11 -12.65 4.39
C HIS A 202 7.31 -13.49 3.12
N SER A 203 6.46 -13.28 2.10
CA SER A 203 6.56 -14.00 0.83
C SER A 203 7.78 -13.61 -0.01
N LEU A 204 8.37 -12.45 0.29
CA LEU A 204 9.48 -11.84 -0.43
C LEU A 204 9.16 -11.51 -1.89
N TRP A 205 7.89 -11.45 -2.24
CA TRP A 205 7.43 -11.02 -3.54
C TRP A 205 7.56 -9.49 -3.64
N PHE A 206 7.96 -8.99 -4.81
CA PHE A 206 8.30 -7.57 -4.91
C PHE A 206 7.11 -6.63 -5.14
N PHE A 207 5.92 -7.13 -5.47
CA PHE A 207 4.73 -6.30 -5.56
C PHE A 207 4.01 -6.23 -4.23
N GLY A 208 3.98 -5.04 -3.61
CA GLY A 208 3.27 -4.78 -2.37
C GLY A 208 3.93 -5.42 -1.14
N GLU A 209 5.24 -5.61 -1.17
CA GLU A 209 6.01 -6.16 -0.06
C GLU A 209 5.97 -5.30 1.19
N ASP A 210 5.81 -4.00 1.01
CA ASP A 210 5.68 -3.03 2.08
C ASP A 210 4.34 -3.18 2.82
N ILE A 211 3.23 -3.27 2.09
CA ILE A 211 1.90 -3.50 2.67
C ILE A 211 1.84 -4.90 3.29
N GLU A 212 2.47 -5.90 2.67
CA GLU A 212 2.57 -7.26 3.23
C GLU A 212 3.22 -7.26 4.61
N THR A 213 4.22 -6.42 4.83
CA THR A 213 4.85 -6.22 6.14
C THR A 213 3.81 -5.87 7.22
N GLY A 214 2.96 -4.89 6.95
CA GLY A 214 1.90 -4.48 7.89
C GLY A 214 0.78 -5.51 8.04
N VAL A 215 0.40 -6.20 6.96
CA VAL A 215 -0.58 -7.29 6.99
C VAL A 215 -0.08 -8.45 7.87
N ILE A 216 1.18 -8.82 7.73
CA ILE A 216 1.78 -9.87 8.59
C ILE A 216 1.85 -9.40 10.04
N ALA A 217 2.15 -8.12 10.29
CA ALA A 217 2.16 -7.56 11.63
C ALA A 217 0.78 -7.70 12.32
N GLU A 218 -0.31 -7.40 11.61
CA GLU A 218 -1.67 -7.61 12.12
C GLU A 218 -1.96 -9.10 12.37
N HIS A 219 -1.52 -10.01 11.50
CA HIS A 219 -1.65 -11.46 11.69
C HIS A 219 -0.87 -11.98 12.90
N LEU A 220 0.28 -11.38 13.18
CA LEU A 220 1.08 -11.67 14.36
C LEU A 220 0.55 -10.97 15.62
N GLN A 221 -0.56 -10.22 15.52
CA GLN A 221 -1.15 -9.42 16.61
C GLN A 221 -0.16 -8.43 17.25
N LEU A 222 0.78 -7.95 16.46
CA LEU A 222 1.71 -6.92 16.89
C LEU A 222 0.97 -5.59 17.10
N LYS A 223 1.51 -4.74 17.97
CA LYS A 223 0.95 -3.42 18.24
C LYS A 223 1.30 -2.48 17.08
N VAL A 224 0.36 -2.32 16.15
CA VAL A 224 0.52 -1.46 14.97
C VAL A 224 -0.06 -0.07 15.27
N ARG A 225 0.73 0.98 15.01
CA ARG A 225 0.38 2.40 15.20
C ARG A 225 0.72 3.22 13.96
N HIS A 226 0.22 4.45 13.92
CA HIS A 226 0.63 5.46 12.96
C HIS A 226 1.34 6.59 13.69
N VAL A 227 2.56 6.91 13.31
CA VAL A 227 3.30 8.05 13.85
C VAL A 227 3.07 9.24 12.92
N ASP A 228 2.55 10.35 13.46
CA ASP A 228 2.37 11.61 12.73
C ASP A 228 3.73 12.31 12.54
N PHE A 229 4.57 11.65 11.74
CA PHE A 229 5.89 12.09 11.35
C PHE A 229 5.98 12.07 9.83
N VAL A 230 6.42 13.18 9.24
CA VAL A 230 6.43 13.36 7.79
C VAL A 230 7.73 12.84 7.19
N VAL A 231 7.58 12.01 6.15
CA VAL A 231 8.65 11.59 5.24
C VAL A 231 8.26 11.99 3.83
N TYR A 232 9.14 12.67 3.14
CA TYR A 232 8.95 13.02 1.73
C TYR A 232 9.47 11.91 0.83
N THR A 233 8.81 11.73 -0.33
CA THR A 233 9.23 10.78 -1.37
C THR A 233 9.07 11.39 -2.75
N VAL A 234 9.87 10.93 -3.70
CA VAL A 234 9.74 11.33 -5.10
C VAL A 234 8.57 10.61 -5.75
N VAL A 235 7.72 11.34 -6.43
CA VAL A 235 6.57 10.79 -7.16
C VAL A 235 6.71 11.00 -8.67
N PRO A 236 6.05 10.17 -9.49
CA PRO A 236 6.02 10.33 -10.93
C PRO A 236 5.60 11.74 -11.39
N GLU A 237 6.42 12.34 -12.25
CA GLU A 237 6.18 13.69 -12.81
C GLU A 237 5.18 13.65 -13.97
N THR A 238 5.09 12.52 -14.68
CA THR A 238 4.25 12.35 -15.86
C THR A 238 3.24 11.21 -15.68
N PHE A 239 2.10 11.31 -16.38
CA PHE A 239 1.10 10.24 -16.38
C PHE A 239 1.65 8.91 -16.92
N ARG A 240 2.62 8.92 -17.83
CA ARG A 240 3.28 7.71 -18.33
C ARG A 240 4.10 7.00 -17.23
N GLN A 241 4.86 7.76 -16.46
CA GLN A 241 5.61 7.21 -15.31
C GLN A 241 4.65 6.73 -14.23
N LEU A 242 3.60 7.50 -13.95
CA LEU A 242 2.55 7.15 -13.01
C LEU A 242 1.87 5.84 -13.40
N PHE A 243 1.46 5.67 -14.66
CA PHE A 243 0.87 4.43 -15.15
C PHE A 243 1.80 3.23 -14.95
N LYS A 244 3.10 3.39 -15.25
CA LYS A 244 4.11 2.34 -15.06
C LYS A 244 4.23 1.94 -13.58
N GLN A 245 4.23 2.91 -12.67
CA GLN A 245 4.28 2.67 -11.22
C GLN A 245 2.99 1.99 -10.75
N ARG A 246 1.83 2.52 -11.12
CA ARG A 246 0.52 2.02 -10.70
C ARG A 246 0.24 0.60 -11.15
N ARG A 247 0.69 0.22 -12.34
CA ARG A 247 0.59 -1.17 -12.80
C ARG A 247 1.21 -2.17 -11.79
N SER A 248 2.36 -1.83 -11.23
CA SER A 248 3.02 -2.66 -10.21
C SER A 248 2.28 -2.62 -8.88
N TRP A 249 1.79 -1.44 -8.46
CA TRP A 249 1.04 -1.30 -7.22
C TRP A 249 -0.29 -2.07 -7.27
N TRP A 250 -1.03 -1.97 -8.36
CA TRP A 250 -2.28 -2.71 -8.53
C TRP A 250 -2.07 -4.22 -8.63
N ALA A 251 -0.95 -4.67 -9.19
CA ALA A 251 -0.56 -6.07 -9.15
C ALA A 251 -0.30 -6.56 -7.71
N GLY A 252 0.33 -5.73 -6.89
CA GLY A 252 0.53 -5.97 -5.46
C GLY A 252 -0.79 -6.02 -4.70
N HIS A 253 -1.66 -5.05 -4.91
CA HIS A 253 -2.99 -5.02 -4.28
C HIS A 253 -3.84 -6.21 -4.70
N PHE A 254 -3.85 -6.59 -5.97
CA PHE A 254 -4.55 -7.79 -6.44
C PHE A 254 -4.04 -9.05 -5.74
N ARG A 255 -2.72 -9.23 -5.67
CA ARG A 255 -2.11 -10.36 -4.96
C ARG A 255 -2.50 -10.37 -3.47
N LEU A 256 -2.37 -9.23 -2.80
CA LEU A 256 -2.69 -9.11 -1.38
C LEU A 256 -4.18 -9.33 -1.11
N SER A 257 -5.06 -8.97 -2.04
CA SER A 257 -6.49 -9.23 -1.91
C SER A 257 -6.83 -10.73 -1.97
N VAL A 258 -6.06 -11.50 -2.73
CA VAL A 258 -6.19 -12.97 -2.73
C VAL A 258 -5.69 -13.59 -1.44
N LEU A 259 -4.61 -13.04 -0.85
CA LEU A 259 -4.01 -13.54 0.39
C LEU A 259 -4.71 -13.03 1.65
N ASN A 260 -5.27 -11.83 1.59
CA ASN A 260 -5.94 -11.15 2.68
C ASN A 260 -7.24 -10.50 2.20
N PHE A 261 -8.17 -11.35 1.84
CA PHE A 261 -9.45 -11.00 1.22
C PHE A 261 -10.26 -9.97 2.04
N GLU A 262 -10.28 -10.11 3.35
CA GLU A 262 -11.05 -9.24 4.25
C GLU A 262 -10.64 -7.77 4.17
N GLN A 263 -9.35 -7.50 3.98
CA GLN A 263 -8.82 -6.12 4.02
C GLN A 263 -8.64 -5.50 2.63
N GLN A 264 -8.62 -6.33 1.58
CA GLN A 264 -8.29 -5.90 0.21
C GLN A 264 -9.37 -6.22 -0.83
N ILE A 265 -10.58 -6.56 -0.36
CA ILE A 265 -11.68 -7.07 -1.19
C ILE A 265 -12.09 -6.14 -2.34
N ARG A 266 -11.94 -4.83 -2.19
CA ARG A 266 -12.31 -3.87 -3.21
C ARG A 266 -11.59 -4.10 -4.55
N PHE A 267 -10.37 -4.62 -4.54
CA PHE A 267 -9.59 -4.80 -5.76
C PHE A 267 -10.11 -5.93 -6.65
N PRO A 268 -10.41 -7.16 -6.13
CA PRO A 268 -11.08 -8.17 -6.95
C PRO A 268 -12.45 -7.72 -7.45
N VAL A 269 -13.25 -7.04 -6.62
CA VAL A 269 -14.57 -6.54 -7.04
C VAL A 269 -14.46 -5.55 -8.19
N LEU A 270 -13.55 -4.57 -8.11
CA LEU A 270 -13.29 -3.65 -9.22
C LEU A 270 -12.77 -4.37 -10.47
N ALA A 271 -11.89 -5.37 -10.30
CA ALA A 271 -11.41 -6.16 -11.43
C ALA A 271 -12.57 -6.92 -12.12
N MET A 272 -13.44 -7.56 -11.35
CA MET A 272 -14.63 -8.26 -11.89
C MET A 272 -15.59 -7.31 -12.59
N TYR A 273 -15.86 -6.14 -12.00
CA TYR A 273 -16.71 -5.11 -12.63
C TYR A 273 -16.13 -4.66 -13.97
N ASN A 274 -14.84 -4.38 -14.04
CA ASN A 274 -14.19 -3.95 -15.27
C ASN A 274 -14.16 -5.06 -16.33
N VAL A 275 -14.00 -6.33 -15.93
CA VAL A 275 -14.15 -7.48 -16.84
C VAL A 275 -15.57 -7.55 -17.40
N GLY A 276 -16.59 -7.31 -16.56
CA GLY A 276 -17.98 -7.23 -17.00
C GLY A 276 -18.21 -6.13 -18.05
N LEU A 277 -17.67 -4.92 -17.82
CA LEU A 277 -17.76 -3.83 -18.82
C LEU A 277 -17.07 -4.19 -20.13
N ILE A 278 -15.89 -4.81 -20.08
CA ILE A 278 -15.18 -5.28 -21.29
C ILE A 278 -15.99 -6.36 -22.00
N TYR A 279 -16.61 -7.28 -21.27
CA TYR A 279 -17.48 -8.30 -21.85
C TYR A 279 -18.66 -7.69 -22.61
N LEU A 280 -19.37 -6.72 -22.01
CA LEU A 280 -20.47 -6.01 -22.67
C LEU A 280 -20.01 -5.31 -23.97
N LEU A 281 -18.84 -4.67 -23.93
CA LEU A 281 -18.24 -4.00 -25.07
C LEU A 281 -17.93 -4.98 -26.21
N LEU A 282 -17.29 -6.10 -25.90
CA LEU A 282 -16.86 -7.10 -26.89
C LEU A 282 -18.04 -7.86 -27.54
N HIS A 283 -19.15 -8.00 -26.81
CA HIS A 283 -20.34 -8.70 -27.31
C HIS A 283 -21.36 -7.76 -27.95
N GLY A 284 -20.99 -6.50 -28.19
CA GLY A 284 -21.84 -5.53 -28.88
C GLY A 284 -23.13 -5.16 -28.14
N LYS A 285 -23.16 -5.38 -26.83
CA LYS A 285 -24.29 -5.02 -25.97
C LYS A 285 -24.30 -3.53 -25.65
N TRP A 286 -24.36 -2.74 -26.71
CA TRP A 286 -24.22 -1.28 -26.65
C TRP A 286 -25.34 -0.60 -25.86
N HIS A 287 -26.56 -1.16 -25.87
CA HIS A 287 -27.69 -0.58 -25.15
C HIS A 287 -27.41 -0.63 -23.63
N GLU A 288 -27.03 -1.78 -23.12
CA GLU A 288 -26.69 -1.96 -21.70
C GLU A 288 -25.47 -1.13 -21.30
N LEU A 289 -24.49 -1.03 -22.22
CA LEU A 289 -23.30 -0.20 -21.98
C LEU A 289 -23.66 1.29 -21.96
N ILE A 290 -24.53 1.77 -22.88
CA ILE A 290 -24.97 3.17 -22.91
C ILE A 290 -25.77 3.49 -21.66
N THR A 291 -26.70 2.62 -21.25
CA THR A 291 -27.47 2.80 -20.02
C THR A 291 -26.57 2.87 -18.81
N ALA A 292 -25.59 1.97 -18.70
CA ALA A 292 -24.58 2.03 -17.63
C ALA A 292 -23.76 3.33 -17.67
N THR A 293 -23.42 3.83 -18.87
CA THR A 293 -22.63 5.07 -19.01
C THR A 293 -23.43 6.34 -18.78
N GLN A 294 -24.73 6.37 -19.04
CA GLN A 294 -25.60 7.54 -18.75
C GLN A 294 -25.71 7.83 -17.24
N VAL A 295 -25.61 6.80 -16.42
CA VAL A 295 -25.63 6.95 -14.95
C VAL A 295 -24.29 7.44 -14.42
N ILE A 296 -23.18 7.18 -15.14
CA ILE A 296 -21.83 7.56 -14.72
C ILE A 296 -21.69 9.07 -14.41
N PRO A 297 -22.18 10.03 -15.22
CA PRO A 297 -22.05 11.44 -14.91
C PRO A 297 -22.71 11.83 -13.58
N VAL A 298 -23.90 11.31 -13.29
CA VAL A 298 -24.58 11.56 -12.00
C VAL A 298 -23.78 10.98 -10.85
N LEU A 299 -23.28 9.77 -11.01
CA LEU A 299 -22.46 9.09 -10.00
C LEU A 299 -21.13 9.81 -9.78
N ILE A 300 -20.50 10.31 -10.85
CA ILE A 300 -19.29 11.13 -10.76
C ILE A 300 -19.59 12.40 -9.98
N LEU A 301 -20.70 13.08 -10.26
CA LEU A 301 -21.09 14.29 -9.54
C LEU A 301 -21.28 14.02 -8.04
N VAL A 302 -22.06 12.99 -7.70
CA VAL A 302 -22.30 12.57 -6.32
C VAL A 302 -20.98 12.15 -5.64
N TYR A 303 -20.17 11.35 -6.32
CA TYR A 303 -18.86 10.94 -5.82
C TYR A 303 -17.91 12.14 -5.60
N THR A 304 -17.91 13.08 -6.55
CA THR A 304 -17.11 14.31 -6.44
C THR A 304 -17.53 15.12 -5.22
N LEU A 305 -18.84 15.34 -5.04
CA LEU A 305 -19.38 16.07 -3.90
C LEU A 305 -18.99 15.40 -2.58
N LEU A 306 -19.27 14.10 -2.45
CA LEU A 306 -19.00 13.35 -1.23
C LEU A 306 -17.51 13.24 -0.92
N THR A 307 -16.66 12.99 -1.93
CA THR A 307 -15.20 12.93 -1.77
C THR A 307 -14.65 14.30 -1.38
N THR A 308 -15.15 15.37 -1.98
CA THR A 308 -14.72 16.73 -1.66
C THR A 308 -15.12 17.10 -0.22
N LEU A 309 -16.36 16.82 0.18
CA LEU A 309 -16.83 17.08 1.54
C LEU A 309 -16.09 16.26 2.59
N SER A 310 -15.92 14.94 2.36
CA SER A 310 -15.24 14.06 3.32
C SER A 310 -13.75 14.36 3.46
N ASN A 311 -13.12 14.90 2.42
CA ASN A 311 -11.69 15.21 2.38
C ASN A 311 -11.42 16.74 2.43
N TRP A 312 -12.42 17.55 2.77
CA TRP A 312 -12.26 19.00 2.91
C TRP A 312 -11.02 19.44 3.72
N PRO A 313 -10.62 18.74 4.80
CA PRO A 313 -9.40 19.09 5.54
C PRO A 313 -8.10 19.05 4.71
N VAL A 314 -8.07 18.39 3.55
CA VAL A 314 -6.90 18.39 2.65
C VAL A 314 -6.64 19.78 2.03
N ARG A 315 -7.67 20.65 1.92
CA ARG A 315 -7.60 22.05 1.46
C ARG A 315 -6.86 22.24 0.13
N SER A 316 -7.02 21.31 -0.81
CA SER A 316 -6.41 21.39 -2.14
C SER A 316 -7.46 21.76 -3.20
N ARG A 317 -7.15 22.70 -4.09
CA ARG A 317 -7.99 22.99 -5.27
C ARG A 317 -8.15 21.78 -6.19
N TRP A 318 -7.20 20.86 -6.15
CA TRP A 318 -7.21 19.63 -6.96
C TRP A 318 -8.17 18.56 -6.44
N LEU A 319 -8.81 18.78 -5.27
CA LEU A 319 -9.88 17.90 -4.78
C LEU A 319 -11.04 17.76 -5.77
N ILE A 320 -11.33 18.79 -6.56
CA ILE A 320 -12.40 18.74 -7.57
C ILE A 320 -12.03 17.81 -8.73
N ALA A 321 -10.76 17.78 -9.12
CA ALA A 321 -10.26 16.90 -10.19
C ALA A 321 -9.94 15.48 -9.70
N PHE A 322 -9.72 15.31 -8.41
CA PHE A 322 -9.30 14.05 -7.81
C PHE A 322 -10.27 12.88 -8.03
N PRO A 323 -11.60 13.04 -7.95
CA PRO A 323 -12.55 11.96 -8.24
C PRO A 323 -12.44 11.40 -9.67
N TYR A 324 -12.19 12.25 -10.65
CA TYR A 324 -11.97 11.81 -12.04
C TYR A 324 -10.69 11.01 -12.19
N TYR A 325 -9.63 11.46 -11.52
CA TYR A 325 -8.36 10.75 -11.46
C TYR A 325 -8.51 9.37 -10.80
N THR A 326 -9.20 9.28 -9.66
CA THR A 326 -9.43 8.00 -8.97
C THR A 326 -10.35 7.08 -9.75
N LEU A 327 -11.38 7.61 -10.42
CA LEU A 327 -12.26 6.84 -11.29
C LEU A 327 -11.48 6.26 -12.48
N ALA A 328 -10.67 7.07 -13.16
CA ALA A 328 -9.84 6.59 -14.25
C ALA A 328 -8.88 5.47 -13.78
N GLN A 329 -8.27 5.61 -12.61
CA GLN A 329 -7.46 4.54 -12.03
C GLN A 329 -8.30 3.29 -11.70
N ALA A 330 -9.47 3.46 -11.08
CA ALA A 330 -10.34 2.36 -10.69
C ALA A 330 -10.88 1.56 -11.88
N LEU A 331 -11.09 2.22 -13.03
CA LEU A 331 -11.55 1.56 -14.26
C LEU A 331 -10.41 0.87 -15.02
N ILE A 332 -9.26 1.50 -15.11
CA ILE A 332 -8.17 1.06 -16.00
C ILE A 332 -7.20 0.11 -15.27
N MET A 333 -6.83 0.43 -14.03
CA MET A 333 -5.70 -0.24 -13.36
C MET A 333 -5.99 -1.65 -12.82
N PRO A 334 -7.20 -2.00 -12.32
CA PRO A 334 -7.43 -3.34 -11.75
C PRO A 334 -7.21 -4.48 -12.75
N PRO A 335 -7.79 -4.47 -13.98
CA PRO A 335 -7.54 -5.54 -14.94
C PRO A 335 -6.09 -5.57 -15.42
N ILE A 336 -5.46 -4.40 -15.59
CA ILE A 336 -4.04 -4.32 -15.98
C ILE A 336 -3.14 -4.86 -14.86
N GLY A 337 -3.41 -4.52 -13.60
CA GLY A 337 -2.67 -5.03 -12.46
C GLY A 337 -2.82 -6.54 -12.29
N ALA A 338 -4.04 -7.06 -12.43
CA ALA A 338 -4.30 -8.50 -12.40
C ALA A 338 -3.56 -9.24 -13.51
N LEU A 339 -3.66 -8.77 -14.76
CA LEU A 339 -2.95 -9.35 -15.90
C LEU A 339 -1.43 -9.29 -15.67
N TYR A 340 -0.91 -8.15 -15.22
CA TYR A 340 0.52 -7.99 -14.95
C TYR A 340 1.01 -8.94 -13.84
N TYR A 341 0.20 -9.15 -12.79
CA TYR A 341 0.48 -10.13 -11.76
C TYR A 341 0.57 -11.55 -12.35
N PHE A 342 -0.43 -11.99 -13.11
CA PHE A 342 -0.45 -13.35 -13.69
C PHE A 342 0.70 -13.59 -14.65
N VAL A 343 0.97 -12.65 -15.56
CA VAL A 343 2.10 -12.77 -16.51
C VAL A 343 3.44 -12.84 -15.75
N THR A 344 3.62 -12.01 -14.74
CA THR A 344 4.85 -12.02 -13.94
C THR A 344 4.97 -13.31 -13.14
N ARG A 345 3.88 -13.77 -12.51
CA ARG A 345 3.82 -15.03 -11.77
C ARG A 345 4.18 -16.24 -12.65
N LEU A 346 3.64 -16.32 -13.86
CA LEU A 346 3.94 -17.39 -14.80
C LEU A 346 5.41 -17.41 -15.20
N ARG A 347 5.99 -16.24 -15.49
CA ARG A 347 7.42 -16.10 -15.80
C ARG A 347 8.31 -16.57 -14.64
N TRP A 348 7.95 -16.19 -13.41
CA TRP A 348 8.71 -16.55 -12.21
C TRP A 348 8.57 -18.02 -11.83
N ARG A 349 7.39 -18.60 -12.02
CA ARG A 349 7.16 -20.03 -11.83
C ARG A 349 8.01 -20.88 -12.79
N ARG A 350 8.06 -20.49 -14.06
CA ARG A 350 8.91 -21.16 -15.07
C ARG A 350 10.41 -21.08 -14.72
N ALA A 351 10.82 -20.03 -14.06
CA ALA A 351 12.19 -19.84 -13.60
C ALA A 351 12.50 -20.52 -12.25
N GLY A 352 11.60 -21.32 -11.68
CA GLY A 352 11.78 -21.98 -10.38
C GLY A 352 11.82 -21.06 -9.16
N ARG A 353 11.43 -19.78 -9.32
CA ARG A 353 11.64 -18.71 -8.34
C ARG A 353 10.43 -18.41 -7.46
N TYR A 354 9.30 -19.04 -7.73
CA TYR A 354 8.06 -18.78 -7.02
C TYR A 354 7.74 -19.88 -6.02
N ARG A 355 7.70 -19.52 -4.74
CA ARG A 355 7.12 -20.36 -3.68
C ARG A 355 5.87 -19.67 -3.15
N ILE A 356 4.74 -20.38 -3.12
CA ILE A 356 3.53 -19.90 -2.47
C ILE A 356 3.72 -20.13 -0.97
N THR A 357 3.88 -19.07 -0.21
CA THR A 357 3.78 -19.12 1.25
C THR A 357 2.38 -18.66 1.64
N PHE A 358 1.54 -19.60 2.06
CA PHE A 358 0.28 -19.26 2.70
C PHE A 358 0.55 -18.92 4.17
N PHE A 359 -0.08 -17.85 4.66
CA PHE A 359 -0.07 -17.51 6.08
C PHE A 359 -0.95 -18.51 6.84
N LYS A 360 -0.41 -19.65 7.24
CA LYS A 360 -1.05 -20.50 8.25
C LYS A 360 -0.52 -20.05 9.62
N ALA A 361 -1.41 -19.54 10.48
CA ALA A 361 -1.12 -19.47 11.90
C ALA A 361 -0.73 -20.87 12.38
N ARG A 362 0.40 -21.01 13.07
CA ARG A 362 0.71 -22.27 13.75
C ARG A 362 -0.16 -22.38 14.99
N PRO A 363 -0.92 -23.48 15.16
CA PRO A 363 -1.56 -23.76 16.45
C PRO A 363 -0.50 -23.72 17.57
N GLY A 364 -0.81 -23.08 18.69
CA GLY A 364 0.07 -23.07 19.87
C GLY A 364 1.08 -21.93 19.94
N SER A 365 0.97 -20.85 19.14
CA SER A 365 1.76 -19.64 19.38
C SER A 365 1.18 -18.87 20.59
N PRO A 366 2.03 -18.29 21.49
CA PRO A 366 1.56 -17.53 22.66
C PRO A 366 0.71 -16.30 22.30
N VAL A 367 0.53 -16.02 21.04
CA VAL A 367 -0.28 -14.95 20.46
C VAL A 367 -1.77 -15.31 20.34
N GLU A 368 -2.13 -16.60 20.49
CA GLU A 368 -3.54 -17.04 20.41
C GLU A 368 -4.42 -16.62 21.59
N SER A 369 -3.88 -16.09 22.67
CA SER A 369 -4.64 -15.83 23.90
C SER A 369 -5.27 -14.43 24.01
N ARG A 370 -5.03 -13.50 23.09
CA ARG A 370 -5.74 -12.22 23.09
C ARG A 370 -6.96 -12.27 22.18
N SER A 371 -8.08 -12.53 22.81
CA SER A 371 -9.41 -12.50 22.21
C SER A 371 -9.58 -11.33 21.24
N HIS A 372 -9.76 -11.63 19.97
CA HIS A 372 -10.47 -10.70 19.11
C HIS A 372 -11.80 -10.40 19.80
N THR A 373 -11.99 -9.18 20.25
CA THR A 373 -13.22 -8.79 20.91
C THR A 373 -14.41 -9.20 20.03
N LEU A 374 -15.50 -9.64 20.63
CA LEU A 374 -16.75 -9.96 19.93
C LEU A 374 -17.11 -8.86 18.92
N ALA A 375 -16.82 -7.59 19.24
CA ALA A 375 -16.98 -6.45 18.37
C ALA A 375 -16.14 -6.55 17.08
N ALA A 376 -14.88 -6.97 17.14
CA ALA A 376 -14.03 -7.11 15.93
C ALA A 376 -14.47 -8.28 15.04
N ARG A 377 -15.04 -9.36 15.65
CA ARG A 377 -15.66 -10.47 14.91
C ARG A 377 -16.98 -10.04 14.28
N ALA A 378 -17.81 -9.27 15.00
CA ALA A 378 -19.07 -8.75 14.50
C ALA A 378 -18.85 -7.77 13.33
N VAL A 379 -17.87 -6.87 13.43
CA VAL A 379 -17.49 -5.96 12.34
C VAL A 379 -17.00 -6.75 11.12
N ARG A 380 -16.17 -7.77 11.29
CA ARG A 380 -15.72 -8.63 10.17
C ARG A 380 -16.89 -9.39 9.55
N LEU A 381 -17.77 -9.96 10.36
CA LEU A 381 -18.96 -10.65 9.86
C LEU A 381 -19.89 -9.71 9.11
N ALA A 382 -20.13 -8.50 9.64
CA ALA A 382 -20.91 -7.46 8.96
C ALA A 382 -20.31 -7.07 7.62
N TRP A 383 -18.98 -6.97 7.52
CA TRP A 383 -18.26 -6.74 6.26
C TRP A 383 -18.43 -7.91 5.28
N HIS A 384 -18.36 -9.16 5.73
CA HIS A 384 -18.58 -10.33 4.87
C HIS A 384 -20.00 -10.37 4.34
N VAL A 385 -21.00 -10.08 5.20
CA VAL A 385 -22.40 -10.01 4.80
C VAL A 385 -22.64 -8.87 3.81
N ALA A 386 -22.13 -7.67 4.10
CA ALA A 386 -22.24 -6.52 3.19
C ALA A 386 -21.58 -6.82 1.82
N PHE A 387 -20.48 -7.54 1.81
CA PHE A 387 -19.80 -7.97 0.61
C PHE A 387 -20.59 -9.03 -0.18
N LEU A 388 -21.10 -10.04 0.48
CA LEU A 388 -21.95 -11.07 -0.16
C LEU A 388 -23.20 -10.42 -0.76
N VAL A 389 -23.79 -9.44 -0.06
CA VAL A 389 -24.92 -8.65 -0.57
C VAL A 389 -24.49 -7.80 -1.76
N ALA A 390 -23.34 -7.14 -1.71
CA ALA A 390 -22.83 -6.31 -2.81
C ALA A 390 -22.47 -7.12 -4.07
N ILE A 391 -22.08 -8.40 -3.93
CA ILE A 391 -21.88 -9.30 -5.07
C ILE A 391 -23.19 -9.95 -5.52
N ALA A 392 -24.01 -10.43 -4.57
CA ALA A 392 -25.23 -11.18 -4.89
C ALA A 392 -26.33 -10.28 -5.45
N ALA A 393 -26.43 -9.04 -4.98
CA ALA A 393 -27.48 -8.13 -5.43
C ALA A 393 -27.40 -7.79 -6.93
N PRO A 394 -26.25 -7.44 -7.52
CA PRO A 394 -26.14 -7.23 -8.96
C PRO A 394 -26.43 -8.49 -9.78
N VAL A 395 -26.00 -9.66 -9.28
CA VAL A 395 -26.29 -10.96 -9.94
C VAL A 395 -27.78 -11.26 -9.87
N ALA A 396 -28.40 -11.07 -8.70
CA ALA A 396 -29.84 -11.28 -8.52
C ALA A 396 -30.68 -10.32 -9.39
N VAL A 397 -30.28 -9.04 -9.46
CA VAL A 397 -30.92 -8.03 -10.32
C VAL A 397 -30.74 -8.38 -11.79
N ALA A 398 -29.55 -8.80 -12.23
CA ALA A 398 -29.30 -9.21 -13.61
C ALA A 398 -30.10 -10.47 -13.99
N VAL A 399 -30.21 -11.46 -13.07
CA VAL A 399 -31.04 -12.66 -13.27
C VAL A 399 -32.51 -12.29 -13.30
N ALA A 400 -33.01 -11.45 -12.39
CA ALA A 400 -34.40 -10.99 -12.41
C ALA A 400 -34.74 -10.16 -13.64
N ALA A 401 -33.87 -9.31 -14.09
CA ALA A 401 -34.04 -8.55 -15.36
C ALA A 401 -34.04 -9.47 -16.56
N ALA A 402 -33.20 -10.50 -16.59
CA ALA A 402 -33.21 -11.50 -17.68
C ALA A 402 -34.44 -12.42 -17.70
N GLN A 403 -35.14 -12.56 -16.58
CA GLN A 403 -36.38 -13.34 -16.48
C GLN A 403 -37.63 -12.50 -16.83
N LEU A 404 -37.53 -11.18 -16.81
CA LEU A 404 -38.59 -10.24 -17.13
C LEU A 404 -38.54 -9.73 -18.60
N ALA A 405 -37.47 -10.03 -19.32
CA ALA A 405 -37.26 -9.77 -20.76
C ALA A 405 -37.57 -11.02 -21.57
#